data_5c3c0e7d4c699d316f6d3e6ed42e324b
#
_entry.id   5c3c0e7d4c699d316f6d3e6ed42e324b
#
_cell.length_a   1.000
_cell.length_b   1.000
_cell.length_c   1.000
_cell.angle_alpha   90.00
_cell.angle_beta   90.00
_cell.angle_gamma   90.00
#
_symmetry.space_group_name_H-M   'P 1'
#
loop_
_entity.id
_entity.type
_entity.pdbx_description
1 polymer ?
#
loop_
_entity_poly.entity_id
_entity_poly.type
_entity_poly.pdbx_seq_one_letter_code
_entity_poly.pdbx_strand_id
1 'polypeptide(L)'
;MDYKNAGVDIEAGYKSVELMKQHIAKTMRPEVLGGIGGFSGAFSMNSFKDMEEPTLVSGTDGVGTKLKLAFIMDKHDTVGIDCVAMCVNDIACAGGEPLFFLDYIACGKNYPEKIAEIVKGVAEGCYQSSAALIGGETAEMPGFYPVDEYDLAGFAVGVVDKKDLITGENLNTGDVLIGMVSSGVHSNGFSLVRKVFEMTKESLDTYYDELGTTLGEALIAPTKIYVKALKSIKDAGVKIHACSHITGGGFYENVPRMLKEGTRAVIEKDSYPVLPIFKLLAKTGDIEEKMMYNTYNMGLGMVLAVDPADVDKTMEAIKAAGETPYVVGRIEAGEKGVTLC
;
A
#
# COMPACT_ATOMS: atom_id res chain seq x y z
N MET A 1 9.75 27.04 -33.70
CA MET A 1 9.64 25.70 -33.04
C MET A 1 9.73 25.97 -31.55
N ASP A 2 8.70 25.57 -30.79
CA ASP A 2 8.62 25.76 -29.34
C ASP A 2 8.21 24.45 -28.66
N TYR A 3 8.22 24.41 -27.35
CA TYR A 3 7.87 23.22 -26.56
C TYR A 3 6.44 22.72 -26.85
N LYS A 4 5.50 23.60 -27.10
CA LYS A 4 4.12 23.25 -27.41
C LYS A 4 4.02 22.51 -28.75
N ASN A 5 4.83 22.92 -29.74
CA ASN A 5 4.95 22.21 -31.02
C ASN A 5 5.68 20.85 -30.88
N ALA A 6 6.44 20.66 -29.79
CA ALA A 6 7.05 19.38 -29.46
C ALA A 6 6.14 18.47 -28.61
N GLY A 7 4.91 18.94 -28.27
CA GLY A 7 3.90 18.17 -27.54
C GLY A 7 3.91 18.38 -26.03
N VAL A 8 4.67 19.37 -25.49
CA VAL A 8 4.72 19.70 -24.05
C VAL A 8 3.99 21.00 -23.77
N ASP A 9 2.96 20.97 -22.91
CA ASP A 9 2.16 22.15 -22.55
C ASP A 9 2.54 22.67 -21.14
N ILE A 10 3.41 23.68 -21.09
CA ILE A 10 3.89 24.32 -19.86
C ILE A 10 2.74 24.93 -19.05
N GLU A 11 1.74 25.53 -19.70
CA GLU A 11 0.59 26.15 -19.04
C GLU A 11 -0.29 25.09 -18.34
N ALA A 12 -0.46 23.92 -18.97
CA ALA A 12 -1.11 22.77 -18.34
C ALA A 12 -0.37 22.34 -17.07
N GLY A 13 0.98 22.33 -17.11
CA GLY A 13 1.81 22.06 -15.94
C GLY A 13 1.55 23.02 -14.79
N TYR A 14 1.55 24.33 -15.03
CA TYR A 14 1.25 25.33 -14.01
C TYR A 14 -0.17 25.20 -13.44
N LYS A 15 -1.16 24.92 -14.29
CA LYS A 15 -2.53 24.68 -13.87
C LYS A 15 -2.65 23.43 -12.99
N SER A 16 -1.97 22.34 -13.34
CA SER A 16 -1.92 21.13 -12.53
C SER A 16 -1.43 21.45 -11.12
N VAL A 17 -0.29 22.13 -11.00
CA VAL A 17 0.28 22.52 -9.69
C VAL A 17 -0.70 23.38 -8.89
N GLU A 18 -1.41 24.31 -9.50
CA GLU A 18 -2.40 25.14 -8.80
C GLU A 18 -3.55 24.30 -8.23
N LEU A 19 -4.09 23.38 -9.04
CA LEU A 19 -5.19 22.50 -8.62
C LEU A 19 -4.78 21.52 -7.50
N MET A 20 -3.53 21.10 -7.45
CA MET A 20 -3.02 20.16 -6.42
C MET A 20 -2.82 20.82 -5.05
N LYS A 21 -2.53 22.12 -4.97
CA LYS A 21 -2.11 22.82 -3.73
C LYS A 21 -3.01 22.56 -2.54
N GLN A 22 -4.34 22.59 -2.74
CA GLN A 22 -5.30 22.36 -1.65
C GLN A 22 -5.25 20.93 -1.08
N HIS A 23 -4.95 19.94 -1.92
CA HIS A 23 -4.85 18.54 -1.51
C HIS A 23 -3.57 18.31 -0.73
N ILE A 24 -2.46 18.84 -1.25
CA ILE A 24 -1.14 18.73 -0.63
C ILE A 24 -1.11 19.44 0.73
N ALA A 25 -1.74 20.61 0.85
CA ALA A 25 -1.79 21.35 2.11
C ALA A 25 -2.36 20.54 3.29
N LYS A 26 -3.25 19.58 3.04
CA LYS A 26 -3.82 18.70 4.08
C LYS A 26 -2.82 17.72 4.67
N THR A 27 -1.70 17.47 3.99
CA THR A 27 -0.67 16.52 4.41
C THR A 27 0.45 17.16 5.20
N MET A 28 0.47 18.52 5.26
CA MET A 28 1.58 19.25 5.86
C MET A 28 1.70 18.97 7.36
N ARG A 29 2.93 18.74 7.79
CA ARG A 29 3.34 18.50 9.18
C ARG A 29 4.19 19.67 9.67
N PRO A 30 4.25 19.91 11.00
CA PRO A 30 5.11 20.96 11.57
C PRO A 30 6.60 20.80 11.22
N GLU A 31 7.06 19.58 10.96
CA GLU A 31 8.43 19.25 10.61
C GLU A 31 8.81 19.65 9.17
N VAL A 32 7.82 19.89 8.30
CA VAL A 32 8.09 20.29 6.90
C VAL A 32 8.63 21.72 6.89
N LEU A 33 9.80 21.90 6.30
CA LEU A 33 10.45 23.20 6.18
C LEU A 33 10.33 23.72 4.75
N GLY A 34 9.64 24.85 4.58
CA GLY A 34 9.38 25.45 3.28
C GLY A 34 8.05 25.01 2.66
N GLY A 35 7.88 25.29 1.38
CA GLY A 35 6.67 25.01 0.59
C GLY A 35 6.97 24.24 -0.68
N ILE A 36 5.91 23.87 -1.41
CA ILE A 36 6.02 23.21 -2.72
C ILE A 36 6.53 24.19 -3.76
N GLY A 37 7.36 23.70 -4.68
CA GLY A 37 7.92 24.47 -5.79
C GLY A 37 9.38 24.89 -5.60
N GLY A 38 10.04 24.47 -4.52
CA GLY A 38 11.49 24.53 -4.36
C GLY A 38 12.19 23.38 -5.08
N PHE A 39 13.54 23.42 -5.12
CA PHE A 39 14.34 22.33 -5.70
C PHE A 39 14.34 21.06 -4.87
N SER A 40 13.98 21.13 -3.59
CA SER A 40 13.92 19.97 -2.68
C SER A 40 12.88 20.19 -1.61
N GLY A 41 12.31 19.08 -1.11
CA GLY A 41 11.59 19.07 0.14
C GLY A 41 12.54 18.94 1.33
N ALA A 42 12.32 19.72 2.39
CA ALA A 42 13.10 19.63 3.61
C ALA A 42 12.21 19.24 4.80
N PHE A 43 12.71 18.32 5.63
CA PHE A 43 11.98 17.79 6.79
C PHE A 43 12.88 17.84 8.03
N SER A 44 12.40 18.46 9.12
CA SER A 44 13.17 18.59 10.37
C SER A 44 13.12 17.29 11.17
N MET A 45 14.29 16.83 11.60
CA MET A 45 14.42 15.66 12.47
C MET A 45 14.32 16.01 13.98
N ASN A 46 14.02 17.27 14.31
CA ASN A 46 14.04 17.72 15.72
C ASN A 46 13.03 16.99 16.63
N SER A 47 11.87 16.57 16.08
CA SER A 47 10.88 15.77 16.80
C SER A 47 11.34 14.35 17.16
N PHE A 48 12.44 13.89 16.56
CA PHE A 48 12.99 12.53 16.72
C PHE A 48 14.36 12.52 17.43
N LYS A 49 14.76 13.65 18.02
CA LYS A 49 16.06 13.83 18.71
C LYS A 49 16.25 12.94 19.95
N ASP A 50 15.15 12.47 20.53
CA ASP A 50 15.16 11.62 21.73
C ASP A 50 15.31 10.11 21.38
N MET A 51 15.35 9.75 20.09
CA MET A 51 15.74 8.40 19.66
C MET A 51 17.22 8.18 19.95
N GLU A 52 17.55 6.97 20.41
CA GLU A 52 18.92 6.58 20.74
C GLU A 52 19.79 6.43 19.47
N GLU A 53 19.26 5.75 18.46
CA GLU A 53 19.89 5.57 17.17
C GLU A 53 18.84 5.74 16.04
N PRO A 54 18.48 7.01 15.67
CA PRO A 54 17.48 7.25 14.64
C PRO A 54 17.93 6.70 13.30
N THR A 55 17.18 5.74 12.77
CA THR A 55 17.48 5.02 11.53
C THR A 55 16.42 5.35 10.49
N LEU A 56 16.85 5.78 9.29
CA LEU A 56 15.93 5.99 8.18
C LEU A 56 15.57 4.66 7.53
N VAL A 57 14.30 4.50 7.22
CA VAL A 57 13.74 3.41 6.43
C VAL A 57 13.03 4.00 5.21
N SER A 58 13.04 3.30 4.09
CA SER A 58 12.44 3.83 2.87
C SER A 58 11.76 2.74 2.07
N GLY A 59 10.74 3.11 1.32
CA GLY A 59 10.03 2.26 0.38
C GLY A 59 9.78 3.00 -0.93
N THR A 60 9.90 2.31 -2.05
CA THR A 60 9.52 2.82 -3.37
C THR A 60 8.74 1.75 -4.09
N ASP A 61 7.64 2.14 -4.71
CA ASP A 61 6.79 1.23 -5.49
C ASP A 61 5.95 2.04 -6.49
N GLY A 62 5.37 1.34 -7.45
CA GLY A 62 4.41 1.89 -8.41
C GLY A 62 3.04 1.22 -8.27
N VAL A 63 2.02 1.82 -8.89
CA VAL A 63 0.67 1.22 -8.93
C VAL A 63 0.62 0.00 -9.85
N GLY A 64 1.40 0.02 -10.92
CA GLY A 64 1.47 -1.07 -11.88
C GLY A 64 0.21 -1.21 -12.74
N THR A 65 -0.08 -2.45 -13.15
CA THR A 65 -1.11 -2.70 -14.19
C THR A 65 -2.55 -2.47 -13.74
N LYS A 66 -2.81 -2.19 -12.46
CA LYS A 66 -4.10 -1.71 -11.97
C LYS A 66 -4.51 -0.38 -12.63
N LEU A 67 -3.55 0.44 -13.04
CA LEU A 67 -3.81 1.70 -13.76
C LEU A 67 -4.72 1.53 -14.99
N LYS A 68 -4.68 0.37 -15.65
CA LYS A 68 -5.58 0.11 -16.79
C LYS A 68 -7.06 0.17 -16.41
N LEU A 69 -7.42 -0.18 -15.17
CA LEU A 69 -8.80 -0.04 -14.69
C LEU A 69 -9.15 1.44 -14.54
N ALA A 70 -8.24 2.24 -13.96
CA ALA A 70 -8.44 3.67 -13.83
C ALA A 70 -8.68 4.35 -15.19
N PHE A 71 -7.95 3.93 -16.23
CA PHE A 71 -8.12 4.46 -17.60
C PHE A 71 -9.47 4.08 -18.18
N ILE A 72 -9.92 2.82 -18.04
CA ILE A 72 -11.20 2.35 -18.60
C ILE A 72 -12.39 2.96 -17.86
N MET A 73 -12.27 3.09 -16.55
CA MET A 73 -13.33 3.63 -15.67
C MET A 73 -13.34 5.16 -15.62
N ASP A 74 -12.30 5.82 -16.14
CA ASP A 74 -12.04 7.27 -15.97
C ASP A 74 -12.11 7.69 -14.50
N LYS A 75 -11.47 6.89 -13.62
CA LYS A 75 -11.46 7.08 -12.16
C LYS A 75 -10.02 7.08 -11.66
N HIS A 76 -9.52 8.25 -11.29
CA HIS A 76 -8.10 8.49 -11.04
C HIS A 76 -7.76 8.82 -9.58
N ASP A 77 -8.76 9.09 -8.74
CA ASP A 77 -8.56 9.54 -7.36
C ASP A 77 -8.26 8.42 -6.35
N THR A 78 -8.34 7.15 -6.74
CA THR A 78 -8.04 6.00 -5.86
C THR A 78 -6.63 5.46 -6.02
N VAL A 79 -6.08 5.48 -7.23
CA VAL A 79 -4.77 4.88 -7.54
C VAL A 79 -3.60 5.60 -6.86
N GLY A 80 -3.78 6.88 -6.50
CA GLY A 80 -2.81 7.61 -5.68
C GLY A 80 -2.70 7.03 -4.27
N ILE A 81 -3.82 6.55 -3.69
CA ILE A 81 -3.82 5.86 -2.39
C ILE A 81 -3.04 4.54 -2.51
N ASP A 82 -3.25 3.78 -3.60
CA ASP A 82 -2.48 2.56 -3.86
C ASP A 82 -0.98 2.83 -3.87
N CYS A 83 -0.53 3.85 -4.61
CA CYS A 83 0.87 4.23 -4.71
C CYS A 83 1.48 4.51 -3.34
N VAL A 84 0.81 5.31 -2.51
CA VAL A 84 1.27 5.64 -1.16
C VAL A 84 1.26 4.40 -0.26
N ALA A 85 0.17 3.63 -0.28
CA ALA A 85 0.01 2.46 0.58
C ALA A 85 1.11 1.42 0.37
N MET A 86 1.50 1.15 -0.89
CA MET A 86 2.56 0.21 -1.20
C MET A 86 3.90 0.61 -0.56
N CYS A 87 4.22 1.91 -0.55
CA CYS A 87 5.46 2.42 0.04
C CYS A 87 5.40 2.52 1.59
N VAL A 88 4.33 3.11 2.13
CA VAL A 88 4.27 3.41 3.58
C VAL A 88 3.97 2.18 4.43
N ASN A 89 3.26 1.19 3.89
CA ASN A 89 3.03 -0.07 4.58
C ASN A 89 4.32 -0.86 4.79
N ASP A 90 5.25 -0.82 3.83
CA ASP A 90 6.56 -1.45 3.94
C ASP A 90 7.42 -0.77 5.03
N ILE A 91 7.38 0.57 5.09
CA ILE A 91 8.01 1.33 6.17
C ILE A 91 7.43 0.91 7.53
N ALA A 92 6.11 0.88 7.66
CA ALA A 92 5.44 0.50 8.90
C ALA A 92 5.69 -0.96 9.28
N CYS A 93 5.75 -1.86 8.28
CA CYS A 93 6.09 -3.28 8.45
C CYS A 93 7.50 -3.45 9.06
N ALA A 94 8.43 -2.57 8.72
CA ALA A 94 9.76 -2.51 9.32
C ALA A 94 9.81 -1.81 10.72
N GLY A 95 8.66 -1.36 11.24
CA GLY A 95 8.55 -0.63 12.53
C GLY A 95 8.74 0.88 12.40
N GLY A 96 8.87 1.41 11.19
CA GLY A 96 9.09 2.83 10.91
C GLY A 96 7.83 3.68 10.95
N GLU A 97 8.00 4.94 11.33
CA GLU A 97 6.99 5.99 11.15
C GLU A 97 7.23 6.69 9.81
N PRO A 98 6.28 6.69 8.84
CA PRO A 98 6.42 7.47 7.62
C PRO A 98 6.52 8.97 7.92
N LEU A 99 7.49 9.63 7.32
CA LEU A 99 7.75 11.06 7.49
C LEU A 99 7.22 11.87 6.32
N PHE A 100 7.66 11.50 5.13
CA PHE A 100 7.29 12.20 3.91
C PHE A 100 7.26 11.27 2.70
N PHE A 101 6.60 11.76 1.66
CA PHE A 101 6.38 11.08 0.40
C PHE A 101 6.72 12.01 -0.76
N LEU A 102 7.23 11.41 -1.84
CA LEU A 102 7.46 12.02 -3.14
C LEU A 102 6.80 11.15 -4.20
N ASP A 103 6.07 11.74 -5.14
CA ASP A 103 5.49 11.02 -6.28
C ASP A 103 6.25 11.31 -7.58
N TYR A 104 6.11 10.39 -8.53
CA TYR A 104 6.51 10.57 -9.91
C TYR A 104 5.37 10.16 -10.83
N ILE A 105 4.85 11.12 -11.59
CA ILE A 105 3.80 10.92 -12.59
C ILE A 105 4.40 11.14 -13.97
N ALA A 106 4.47 10.08 -14.79
CA ALA A 106 4.86 10.16 -16.18
C ALA A 106 3.62 9.98 -17.06
N CYS A 107 3.27 10.94 -17.91
CA CYS A 107 2.06 10.90 -18.71
C CYS A 107 2.33 11.18 -20.18
N GLY A 108 1.49 10.63 -21.07
CA GLY A 108 1.56 10.92 -22.51
C GLY A 108 1.16 12.35 -22.82
N LYS A 109 0.16 12.87 -22.06
CA LYS A 109 -0.28 14.26 -22.10
C LYS A 109 -0.71 14.71 -20.72
N ASN A 110 -0.33 15.93 -20.35
CA ASN A 110 -0.76 16.53 -19.10
C ASN A 110 -2.19 17.10 -19.24
N TYR A 111 -3.13 16.41 -18.61
CA TYR A 111 -4.50 16.89 -18.40
C TYR A 111 -4.62 17.39 -16.95
N PRO A 112 -4.63 18.71 -16.70
CA PRO A 112 -4.50 19.27 -15.35
C PRO A 112 -5.48 18.71 -14.32
N GLU A 113 -6.73 18.53 -14.71
CA GLU A 113 -7.77 18.01 -13.84
C GLU A 113 -7.52 16.53 -13.47
N LYS A 114 -7.10 15.71 -14.44
CA LYS A 114 -6.74 14.30 -14.22
C LYS A 114 -5.52 14.17 -13.30
N ILE A 115 -4.47 14.95 -13.55
CA ILE A 115 -3.30 15.00 -12.69
C ILE A 115 -3.67 15.43 -11.27
N ALA A 116 -4.54 16.41 -11.11
CA ALA A 116 -5.02 16.84 -9.80
C ALA A 116 -5.82 15.76 -9.06
N GLU A 117 -6.60 14.94 -9.76
CA GLU A 117 -7.29 13.78 -9.17
C GLU A 117 -6.31 12.70 -8.71
N ILE A 118 -5.28 12.40 -9.50
CA ILE A 118 -4.22 11.46 -9.10
C ILE A 118 -3.55 11.95 -7.81
N VAL A 119 -3.11 13.21 -7.79
CA VAL A 119 -2.44 13.80 -6.61
C VAL A 119 -3.40 13.96 -5.43
N LYS A 120 -4.69 14.16 -5.65
CA LYS A 120 -5.70 14.07 -4.57
C LYS A 120 -5.66 12.70 -3.88
N GLY A 121 -5.58 11.61 -4.66
CA GLY A 121 -5.42 10.26 -4.12
C GLY A 121 -4.09 10.07 -3.38
N VAL A 122 -2.97 10.57 -3.94
CA VAL A 122 -1.66 10.55 -3.27
C VAL A 122 -1.73 11.32 -1.93
N ALA A 123 -2.29 12.51 -1.94
CA ALA A 123 -2.45 13.32 -0.73
C ALA A 123 -3.34 12.64 0.32
N GLU A 124 -4.41 11.96 -0.10
CA GLU A 124 -5.27 11.18 0.79
C GLU A 124 -4.49 10.04 1.44
N GLY A 125 -3.70 9.27 0.67
CA GLY A 125 -2.85 8.21 1.20
C GLY A 125 -1.80 8.75 2.18
N CYS A 126 -1.19 9.88 1.88
CA CYS A 126 -0.26 10.58 2.78
C CYS A 126 -0.96 11.01 4.08
N TYR A 127 -2.17 11.57 3.99
CA TYR A 127 -2.96 11.95 5.17
C TYR A 127 -3.31 10.73 6.05
N GLN A 128 -3.71 9.62 5.44
CA GLN A 128 -4.02 8.38 6.16
C GLN A 128 -2.79 7.81 6.89
N SER A 129 -1.60 7.92 6.28
CA SER A 129 -0.34 7.44 6.85
C SER A 129 0.37 8.45 7.74
N SER A 130 -0.17 9.68 7.87
CA SER A 130 0.47 10.81 8.55
C SER A 130 1.83 11.21 7.94
N ALA A 131 2.08 10.86 6.67
CA ALA A 131 3.23 11.33 5.91
C ALA A 131 2.92 12.70 5.26
N ALA A 132 3.92 13.54 5.08
CA ALA A 132 3.78 14.79 4.35
C ALA A 132 4.12 14.59 2.86
N LEU A 133 3.25 15.00 1.95
CA LEU A 133 3.59 15.09 0.53
C LEU A 133 4.41 16.36 0.31
N ILE A 134 5.74 16.25 0.26
CA ILE A 134 6.65 17.40 0.26
C ILE A 134 7.21 17.76 -1.10
N GLY A 135 6.90 17.00 -2.12
CA GLY A 135 7.35 17.23 -3.49
C GLY A 135 6.97 16.06 -4.39
N GLY A 136 7.39 16.16 -5.63
CA GLY A 136 7.16 15.16 -6.65
C GLY A 136 7.54 15.70 -8.03
N GLU A 137 7.28 14.92 -9.07
CA GLU A 137 7.54 15.28 -10.46
C GLU A 137 6.37 14.87 -11.33
N THR A 138 5.94 15.74 -12.24
CA THR A 138 5.00 15.40 -13.30
C THR A 138 5.67 15.63 -14.65
N ALA A 139 6.00 14.54 -15.33
CA ALA A 139 6.67 14.54 -16.62
C ALA A 139 5.70 14.27 -17.77
N GLU A 140 5.48 15.26 -18.64
CA GLU A 140 4.79 15.05 -19.91
C GLU A 140 5.77 14.47 -20.93
N MET A 141 5.49 13.27 -21.42
CA MET A 141 6.40 12.47 -22.27
C MET A 141 5.69 12.07 -23.57
N PRO A 142 5.49 13.02 -24.49
CA PRO A 142 4.78 12.76 -25.76
C PRO A 142 5.51 11.74 -26.60
N GLY A 143 4.76 10.75 -27.11
CA GLY A 143 5.32 9.67 -27.93
C GLY A 143 6.00 8.55 -27.13
N PHE A 144 6.16 8.69 -25.82
CA PHE A 144 6.67 7.65 -24.93
C PHE A 144 5.53 6.88 -24.26
N TYR A 145 4.55 7.60 -23.73
CA TYR A 145 3.27 7.05 -23.25
C TYR A 145 2.15 7.35 -24.25
N PRO A 146 1.11 6.49 -24.36
CA PRO A 146 -0.13 6.84 -25.03
C PRO A 146 -0.73 8.14 -24.43
N VAL A 147 -1.41 8.93 -25.25
CA VAL A 147 -1.88 10.27 -24.89
C VAL A 147 -2.73 10.28 -23.61
N ASP A 148 -3.59 9.28 -23.42
CA ASP A 148 -4.52 9.19 -22.29
C ASP A 148 -4.00 8.35 -21.12
N GLU A 149 -2.77 7.85 -21.19
CA GLU A 149 -2.17 6.96 -20.20
C GLU A 149 -1.07 7.67 -19.40
N TYR A 150 -0.84 7.16 -18.21
CA TYR A 150 0.23 7.60 -17.33
C TYR A 150 0.79 6.42 -16.53
N ASP A 151 1.96 6.61 -15.94
CA ASP A 151 2.50 5.78 -14.88
C ASP A 151 2.60 6.60 -13.60
N LEU A 152 2.47 5.92 -12.46
CA LEU A 152 2.50 6.52 -11.14
C LEU A 152 3.36 5.67 -10.21
N ALA A 153 4.41 6.26 -9.69
CA ALA A 153 5.29 5.67 -8.70
C ALA A 153 5.53 6.64 -7.53
N GLY A 154 5.97 6.11 -6.41
CA GLY A 154 6.24 6.89 -5.22
C GLY A 154 7.48 6.44 -4.48
N PHE A 155 7.95 7.32 -3.62
CA PHE A 155 9.04 7.11 -2.71
C PHE A 155 8.70 7.69 -1.35
N ALA A 156 8.74 6.85 -0.32
CA ALA A 156 8.49 7.24 1.06
C ALA A 156 9.76 7.11 1.89
N VAL A 157 9.93 8.01 2.84
CA VAL A 157 10.97 7.93 3.87
C VAL A 157 10.29 7.94 5.23
N GLY A 158 10.73 7.05 6.09
CA GLY A 158 10.32 6.95 7.48
C GLY A 158 11.51 6.90 8.42
N VAL A 159 11.22 6.94 9.72
CA VAL A 159 12.23 6.84 10.78
C VAL A 159 11.81 5.82 11.81
N VAL A 160 12.78 5.14 12.37
CA VAL A 160 12.61 4.21 13.50
C VAL A 160 13.84 4.32 14.41
N ASP A 161 13.67 4.16 15.72
CA ASP A 161 14.83 3.90 16.58
C ASP A 161 15.34 2.49 16.27
N LYS A 162 16.63 2.31 16.03
CA LYS A 162 17.22 1.03 15.60
C LYS A 162 16.83 -0.15 16.48
N LYS A 163 16.67 0.06 17.78
CA LYS A 163 16.22 -0.97 18.74
C LYS A 163 14.78 -1.44 18.52
N ASP A 164 13.97 -0.63 17.83
CA ASP A 164 12.55 -0.89 17.52
C ASP A 164 12.34 -1.42 16.09
N LEU A 165 13.42 -1.64 15.31
CA LEU A 165 13.32 -2.26 13.99
C LEU A 165 12.69 -3.65 14.09
N ILE A 166 11.70 -3.92 13.24
CA ILE A 166 11.06 -5.23 13.12
C ILE A 166 11.82 -6.02 12.04
N THR A 167 12.69 -6.92 12.48
CA THR A 167 13.57 -7.71 11.60
C THR A 167 13.23 -9.21 11.58
N GLY A 168 12.32 -9.65 12.47
CA GLY A 168 12.04 -11.05 12.69
C GLY A 168 13.03 -11.76 13.62
N GLU A 169 14.11 -11.12 14.06
CA GLU A 169 15.09 -11.73 14.99
C GLU A 169 14.49 -12.07 16.34
N ASN A 170 13.49 -11.30 16.79
CA ASN A 170 12.77 -11.54 18.05
C ASN A 170 11.67 -12.61 17.95
N LEU A 171 11.45 -13.18 16.77
CA LEU A 171 10.41 -14.17 16.54
C LEU A 171 10.70 -15.45 17.34
N ASN A 172 9.69 -16.03 17.99
CA ASN A 172 9.80 -17.24 18.77
C ASN A 172 8.77 -18.29 18.34
N THR A 173 9.12 -19.55 18.50
CA THR A 173 8.14 -20.63 18.43
C THR A 173 7.07 -20.43 19.50
N GLY A 174 5.80 -20.50 19.11
CA GLY A 174 4.65 -20.20 19.97
C GLY A 174 4.10 -18.79 19.80
N ASP A 175 4.81 -17.86 19.13
CA ASP A 175 4.26 -16.57 18.78
C ASP A 175 2.96 -16.73 17.98
N VAL A 176 1.98 -15.87 18.25
CA VAL A 176 0.67 -15.89 17.61
C VAL A 176 0.67 -14.96 16.41
N LEU A 177 0.13 -15.46 15.31
CA LEU A 177 -0.05 -14.68 14.09
C LEU A 177 -1.39 -13.96 14.10
N ILE A 178 -1.35 -12.65 13.90
CA ILE A 178 -2.53 -11.80 13.78
C ILE A 178 -2.53 -11.19 12.37
N GLY A 179 -3.65 -11.37 11.65
CA GLY A 179 -3.86 -10.80 10.32
C GLY A 179 -4.81 -9.62 10.37
N MET A 180 -4.56 -8.59 9.57
CA MET A 180 -5.46 -7.46 9.34
C MET A 180 -6.07 -7.56 7.95
N VAL A 181 -7.40 -7.37 7.87
CA VAL A 181 -8.16 -7.54 6.62
C VAL A 181 -7.72 -6.57 5.52
N SER A 182 -7.74 -7.04 4.29
CA SER A 182 -7.58 -6.21 3.09
C SER A 182 -8.90 -5.55 2.67
N SER A 183 -8.83 -4.56 1.78
CA SER A 183 -10.00 -3.93 1.14
C SER A 183 -10.42 -4.63 -0.17
N GLY A 184 -9.66 -5.61 -0.62
CA GLY A 184 -9.81 -6.28 -1.90
C GLY A 184 -8.46 -6.78 -2.42
N VAL A 185 -8.31 -6.75 -3.72
CA VAL A 185 -7.09 -7.21 -4.42
C VAL A 185 -5.87 -6.35 -4.09
N HIS A 186 -6.09 -5.12 -3.59
CA HIS A 186 -5.07 -4.09 -3.40
C HIS A 186 -4.48 -3.63 -4.73
N SER A 187 -3.14 -3.63 -4.88
CA SER A 187 -2.46 -3.19 -6.09
C SER A 187 -1.61 -4.29 -6.75
N ASN A 188 -1.84 -5.55 -6.40
CA ASN A 188 -1.04 -6.68 -6.86
C ASN A 188 -1.86 -7.71 -7.64
N GLY A 189 -1.20 -8.44 -8.57
CA GLY A 189 -1.84 -9.51 -9.33
C GLY A 189 -2.74 -9.03 -10.48
N PHE A 190 -2.75 -7.75 -10.82
CA PHE A 190 -3.63 -7.19 -11.85
C PHE A 190 -3.31 -7.65 -13.28
N SER A 191 -2.12 -8.12 -13.56
CA SER A 191 -1.83 -8.77 -14.83
C SER A 191 -2.66 -10.05 -15.03
N LEU A 192 -2.89 -10.81 -13.95
CA LEU A 192 -3.76 -12.00 -13.97
C LEU A 192 -5.24 -11.59 -13.96
N VAL A 193 -5.66 -10.63 -13.11
CA VAL A 193 -7.03 -10.08 -13.12
C VAL A 193 -7.46 -9.69 -14.53
N ARG A 194 -6.59 -8.99 -15.26
CA ARG A 194 -6.84 -8.52 -16.63
C ARG A 194 -6.89 -9.63 -17.69
N LYS A 195 -6.43 -10.83 -17.36
CA LYS A 195 -6.60 -12.01 -18.21
C LYS A 195 -7.86 -12.80 -17.87
N VAL A 196 -8.25 -12.78 -16.61
CA VAL A 196 -9.43 -13.49 -16.12
C VAL A 196 -10.72 -12.78 -16.51
N PHE A 197 -10.74 -11.46 -16.33
CA PHE A 197 -11.89 -10.64 -16.69
C PHE A 197 -11.61 -9.87 -17.99
N GLU A 198 -12.62 -9.74 -18.82
CA GLU A 198 -12.56 -8.88 -19.98
C GLU A 198 -12.52 -7.41 -19.50
N MET A 199 -11.45 -6.69 -19.91
CA MET A 199 -11.24 -5.30 -19.50
C MET A 199 -11.97 -4.33 -20.43
N THR A 200 -13.30 -4.37 -20.40
CA THR A 200 -14.18 -3.42 -21.08
C THR A 200 -15.01 -2.65 -20.05
N LYS A 201 -15.53 -1.50 -20.45
CA LYS A 201 -16.41 -0.70 -19.59
C LYS A 201 -17.65 -1.52 -19.20
N GLU A 202 -18.24 -2.25 -20.13
CA GLU A 202 -19.42 -3.10 -19.89
C GLU A 202 -19.14 -4.17 -18.83
N SER A 203 -18.00 -4.86 -18.95
CA SER A 203 -17.61 -5.88 -17.97
C SER A 203 -17.38 -5.27 -16.59
N LEU A 204 -16.69 -4.12 -16.50
CA LEU A 204 -16.42 -3.45 -15.23
C LEU A 204 -17.68 -2.84 -14.60
N ASP A 205 -18.66 -2.41 -15.39
CA ASP A 205 -19.96 -1.90 -14.93
C ASP A 205 -20.94 -3.04 -14.55
N THR A 206 -20.58 -4.31 -14.83
CA THR A 206 -21.42 -5.46 -14.46
C THR A 206 -21.51 -5.60 -12.94
N TYR A 207 -22.74 -5.63 -12.42
CA TYR A 207 -23.01 -5.85 -11.00
C TYR A 207 -23.00 -7.33 -10.66
N TYR A 208 -22.36 -7.68 -9.56
CA TYR A 208 -22.34 -9.05 -9.03
C TYR A 208 -22.96 -9.08 -7.64
N ASP A 209 -24.04 -9.87 -7.46
CA ASP A 209 -24.73 -9.99 -6.17
C ASP A 209 -23.77 -10.44 -5.06
N GLU A 210 -22.85 -11.35 -5.37
CA GLU A 210 -21.85 -11.86 -4.43
C GLU A 210 -20.82 -10.82 -4.00
N LEU A 211 -20.57 -9.78 -4.82
CA LEU A 211 -19.71 -8.65 -4.47
C LEU A 211 -20.48 -7.52 -3.77
N GLY A 212 -21.79 -7.44 -3.97
CA GLY A 212 -22.64 -6.34 -3.53
C GLY A 212 -22.34 -5.01 -4.27
N THR A 213 -21.60 -5.07 -5.38
CA THR A 213 -21.18 -3.90 -6.17
C THR A 213 -20.82 -4.32 -7.59
N THR A 214 -20.39 -3.37 -8.44
CA THR A 214 -19.87 -3.70 -9.75
C THR A 214 -18.46 -4.32 -9.68
N LEU A 215 -18.07 -5.07 -10.70
CA LEU A 215 -16.75 -5.66 -10.81
C LEU A 215 -15.67 -4.57 -10.74
N GLY A 216 -15.85 -3.48 -11.45
CA GLY A 216 -14.91 -2.36 -11.47
C GLY A 216 -14.71 -1.74 -10.09
N GLU A 217 -15.78 -1.47 -9.35
CA GLU A 217 -15.68 -0.91 -7.99
C GLU A 217 -14.99 -1.87 -7.02
N ALA A 218 -15.26 -3.17 -7.10
CA ALA A 218 -14.58 -4.17 -6.29
C ALA A 218 -13.07 -4.25 -6.60
N LEU A 219 -12.70 -4.14 -7.87
CA LEU A 219 -11.30 -4.24 -8.32
C LEU A 219 -10.51 -2.94 -8.10
N ILE A 220 -11.15 -1.75 -8.28
CA ILE A 220 -10.47 -0.45 -8.12
C ILE A 220 -10.33 -0.04 -6.66
N ALA A 221 -10.97 -0.73 -5.72
CA ALA A 221 -10.87 -0.44 -4.29
C ALA A 221 -9.40 -0.21 -3.88
N PRO A 222 -9.10 0.91 -3.20
CA PRO A 222 -7.71 1.25 -2.90
C PRO A 222 -7.10 0.31 -1.85
N THR A 223 -5.80 0.14 -1.93
CA THR A 223 -4.99 -0.58 -0.93
C THR A 223 -5.16 0.07 0.44
N LYS A 224 -5.41 -0.74 1.47
CA LYS A 224 -5.44 -0.28 2.85
C LYS A 224 -4.09 0.19 3.34
N ILE A 225 -4.11 1.22 4.18
CA ILE A 225 -2.92 1.77 4.86
C ILE A 225 -2.96 1.33 6.32
N TYR A 226 -2.02 0.49 6.74
CA TYR A 226 -1.97 -0.11 8.08
C TYR A 226 -1.11 0.66 9.09
N VAL A 227 -0.54 1.80 8.68
CA VAL A 227 0.37 2.63 9.50
C VAL A 227 -0.20 2.96 10.87
N LYS A 228 -1.46 3.43 10.93
CA LYS A 228 -2.11 3.79 12.20
C LYS A 228 -2.33 2.58 13.11
N ALA A 229 -2.65 1.42 12.54
CA ALA A 229 -2.85 0.19 13.31
C ALA A 229 -1.53 -0.30 13.93
N LEU A 230 -0.46 -0.35 13.14
CA LEU A 230 0.87 -0.73 13.63
C LEU A 230 1.40 0.25 14.68
N LYS A 231 1.17 1.56 14.48
CA LYS A 231 1.48 2.57 15.48
C LYS A 231 0.68 2.38 16.76
N SER A 232 -0.62 2.09 16.68
CA SER A 232 -1.49 1.84 17.84
C SER A 232 -0.99 0.66 18.69
N ILE A 233 -0.52 -0.41 18.05
CA ILE A 233 0.09 -1.57 18.72
C ILE A 233 1.33 -1.14 19.49
N LYS A 234 2.23 -0.37 18.86
CA LYS A 234 3.44 0.16 19.50
C LYS A 234 3.10 1.09 20.67
N ASP A 235 2.16 2.01 20.48
CA ASP A 235 1.71 2.96 21.53
C ASP A 235 1.06 2.23 22.71
N ALA A 236 0.43 1.08 22.49
CA ALA A 236 -0.05 0.19 23.54
C ALA A 236 1.10 -0.53 24.29
N GLY A 237 2.34 -0.38 23.87
CA GLY A 237 3.51 -1.01 24.51
C GLY A 237 3.65 -2.50 24.17
N VAL A 238 3.07 -2.95 23.05
CA VAL A 238 3.26 -4.31 22.52
C VAL A 238 4.48 -4.32 21.59
N LYS A 239 5.32 -5.33 21.75
CA LYS A 239 6.44 -5.58 20.85
C LYS A 239 6.01 -6.50 19.72
N ILE A 240 6.02 -6.00 18.51
CA ILE A 240 5.82 -6.81 17.30
C ILE A 240 7.13 -7.56 17.02
N HIS A 241 7.09 -8.89 17.01
CA HIS A 241 8.28 -9.72 16.80
C HIS A 241 8.64 -9.84 15.33
N ALA A 242 7.63 -9.87 14.47
CA ALA A 242 7.77 -9.93 13.01
C ALA A 242 6.52 -9.36 12.33
N CYS A 243 6.67 -8.84 11.12
CA CYS A 243 5.57 -8.28 10.34
C CYS A 243 5.78 -8.56 8.86
N SER A 244 4.70 -8.80 8.13
CA SER A 244 4.70 -9.05 6.68
C SER A 244 3.57 -8.30 6.01
N HIS A 245 3.89 -7.45 5.06
CA HIS A 245 2.94 -6.84 4.13
C HIS A 245 2.68 -7.82 2.99
N ILE A 246 1.42 -8.24 2.80
CA ILE A 246 1.04 -9.24 1.80
C ILE A 246 0.78 -8.55 0.46
N THR A 247 1.76 -8.58 -0.41
CA THR A 247 1.78 -7.96 -1.73
C THR A 247 1.90 -9.02 -2.85
N GLY A 248 2.52 -8.69 -3.98
CA GLY A 248 2.82 -9.64 -5.05
C GLY A 248 3.63 -10.85 -4.53
N GLY A 249 3.29 -12.05 -5.00
CA GLY A 249 3.83 -13.29 -4.47
C GLY A 249 3.01 -13.87 -3.29
N GLY A 250 1.99 -13.12 -2.81
CA GLY A 250 1.02 -13.60 -1.82
C GLY A 250 1.66 -14.10 -0.52
N PHE A 251 1.06 -15.11 0.08
CA PHE A 251 1.54 -15.67 1.35
C PHE A 251 2.87 -16.39 1.21
N TYR A 252 3.06 -17.14 0.12
CA TYR A 252 4.24 -18.02 -0.05
C TYR A 252 5.55 -17.25 -0.21
N GLU A 253 5.50 -16.02 -0.75
CA GLU A 253 6.71 -15.22 -0.92
C GLU A 253 6.87 -14.14 0.16
N ASN A 254 5.78 -13.57 0.70
CA ASN A 254 5.88 -12.47 1.65
C ASN A 254 6.04 -12.96 3.11
N VAL A 255 5.25 -13.94 3.55
CA VAL A 255 5.32 -14.43 4.94
C VAL A 255 6.72 -14.93 5.30
N PRO A 256 7.44 -15.69 4.45
CA PRO A 256 8.79 -16.13 4.79
C PRO A 256 9.81 -14.99 5.01
N ARG A 257 9.59 -13.80 4.47
CA ARG A 257 10.51 -12.66 4.66
C ARG A 257 10.58 -12.21 6.12
N MET A 258 9.50 -12.35 6.89
CA MET A 258 9.47 -11.98 8.30
C MET A 258 10.04 -13.06 9.23
N LEU A 259 10.32 -14.27 8.72
CA LEU A 259 10.76 -15.40 9.52
C LEU A 259 12.28 -15.47 9.65
N LYS A 260 12.77 -15.94 10.80
CA LYS A 260 14.16 -16.35 10.96
C LYS A 260 14.34 -17.85 10.66
N GLU A 261 15.57 -18.26 10.47
CA GLU A 261 15.89 -19.68 10.27
C GLU A 261 15.42 -20.54 11.45
N GLY A 262 14.93 -21.74 11.15
CA GLY A 262 14.37 -22.66 12.15
C GLY A 262 12.93 -22.34 12.57
N THR A 263 12.27 -21.35 11.95
CA THR A 263 10.87 -21.00 12.22
C THR A 263 10.00 -21.11 10.97
N ARG A 264 8.75 -21.49 11.17
CA ARG A 264 7.73 -21.66 10.15
C ARG A 264 6.43 -21.00 10.59
N ALA A 265 5.77 -20.29 9.69
CA ALA A 265 4.42 -19.78 9.92
C ALA A 265 3.40 -20.86 9.55
N VAL A 266 2.46 -21.12 10.45
CA VAL A 266 1.29 -21.98 10.20
C VAL A 266 0.06 -21.08 10.24
N ILE A 267 -0.64 -20.97 9.12
CA ILE A 267 -1.80 -20.08 8.95
C ILE A 267 -3.03 -20.93 8.63
N GLU A 268 -4.09 -20.75 9.42
CA GLU A 268 -5.37 -21.43 9.31
C GLU A 268 -6.27 -20.64 8.33
N LYS A 269 -6.54 -21.19 7.16
CA LYS A 269 -7.29 -20.53 6.08
C LYS A 269 -8.71 -20.13 6.47
N ASP A 270 -9.34 -20.92 7.33
CA ASP A 270 -10.72 -20.70 7.78
C ASP A 270 -10.84 -19.73 8.97
N SER A 271 -9.70 -19.21 9.48
CA SER A 271 -9.67 -18.31 10.64
C SER A 271 -10.10 -16.88 10.34
N TYR A 272 -10.23 -16.52 9.08
CA TYR A 272 -10.63 -15.19 8.61
C TYR A 272 -11.48 -15.28 7.33
N PRO A 273 -12.31 -14.27 7.02
CA PRO A 273 -13.13 -14.28 5.83
C PRO A 273 -12.31 -13.99 4.56
N VAL A 274 -12.32 -14.91 3.62
CA VAL A 274 -11.84 -14.66 2.26
C VAL A 274 -12.87 -13.83 1.51
N LEU A 275 -12.47 -12.65 1.02
CA LEU A 275 -13.37 -11.73 0.35
C LEU A 275 -13.96 -12.32 -0.95
N PRO A 276 -15.22 -12.01 -1.28
CA PRO A 276 -15.91 -12.58 -2.44
C PRO A 276 -15.18 -12.41 -3.77
N ILE A 277 -14.45 -11.30 -3.94
CA ILE A 277 -13.69 -11.04 -5.18
C ILE A 277 -12.64 -12.13 -5.48
N PHE A 278 -12.01 -12.73 -4.45
CA PHE A 278 -11.03 -13.81 -4.63
C PHE A 278 -11.71 -15.10 -5.05
N LYS A 279 -12.93 -15.38 -4.53
CA LYS A 279 -13.72 -16.54 -4.94
C LYS A 279 -14.18 -16.39 -6.41
N LEU A 280 -14.61 -15.20 -6.79
CA LEU A 280 -14.98 -14.88 -8.16
C LEU A 280 -13.78 -15.01 -9.11
N LEU A 281 -12.62 -14.49 -8.75
CA LEU A 281 -11.38 -14.61 -9.51
C LEU A 281 -10.99 -16.09 -9.73
N ALA A 282 -10.97 -16.87 -8.66
CA ALA A 282 -10.61 -18.29 -8.72
C ALA A 282 -11.57 -19.07 -9.63
N LYS A 283 -12.88 -18.85 -9.47
CA LYS A 283 -13.93 -19.52 -10.27
C LYS A 283 -13.87 -19.14 -11.75
N THR A 284 -13.76 -17.83 -12.06
CA THR A 284 -13.80 -17.35 -13.44
C THR A 284 -12.53 -17.70 -14.19
N GLY A 285 -11.38 -17.63 -13.50
CA GLY A 285 -10.07 -17.91 -14.09
C GLY A 285 -9.65 -19.38 -14.02
N ASP A 286 -10.46 -20.27 -13.42
CA ASP A 286 -10.10 -21.66 -13.11
C ASP A 286 -8.72 -21.75 -12.44
N ILE A 287 -8.49 -20.89 -11.42
CA ILE A 287 -7.21 -20.73 -10.78
C ILE A 287 -7.14 -21.64 -9.55
N GLU A 288 -6.14 -22.51 -9.51
CA GLU A 288 -5.89 -23.38 -8.36
C GLU A 288 -5.65 -22.60 -7.08
N GLU A 289 -6.15 -23.10 -5.95
CA GLU A 289 -6.04 -22.47 -4.63
C GLU A 289 -4.60 -22.07 -4.29
N LYS A 290 -3.63 -22.94 -4.54
CA LYS A 290 -2.22 -22.64 -4.31
C LYS A 290 -1.75 -21.41 -5.08
N MET A 291 -2.16 -21.26 -6.33
CA MET A 291 -1.82 -20.11 -7.16
C MET A 291 -2.50 -18.84 -6.65
N MET A 292 -3.75 -18.94 -6.16
CA MET A 292 -4.44 -17.82 -5.52
C MET A 292 -3.64 -17.26 -4.33
N TYR A 293 -3.20 -18.14 -3.42
CA TYR A 293 -2.36 -17.76 -2.26
C TYR A 293 -0.93 -17.36 -2.63
N ASN A 294 -0.45 -17.72 -3.83
CA ASN A 294 0.84 -17.28 -4.35
C ASN A 294 0.78 -15.95 -5.11
N THR A 295 -0.42 -15.46 -5.42
CA THR A 295 -0.58 -14.23 -6.22
C THR A 295 -1.23 -13.12 -5.42
N TYR A 296 -2.20 -13.45 -4.57
CA TYR A 296 -3.11 -12.51 -3.92
C TYR A 296 -2.99 -12.53 -2.39
N ASN A 297 -3.47 -11.46 -1.76
CA ASN A 297 -3.54 -11.32 -0.30
C ASN A 297 -4.67 -12.15 0.34
N MET A 298 -5.57 -12.73 -0.44
CA MET A 298 -6.68 -13.61 -0.03
C MET A 298 -7.53 -13.08 1.12
N GLY A 299 -7.54 -11.76 1.34
CA GLY A 299 -8.31 -11.10 2.40
C GLY A 299 -7.49 -10.56 3.57
N LEU A 300 -6.18 -10.82 3.62
CA LEU A 300 -5.26 -10.27 4.62
C LEU A 300 -4.17 -9.44 3.96
N GLY A 301 -4.14 -8.13 4.22
CA GLY A 301 -3.10 -7.26 3.67
C GLY A 301 -1.85 -7.16 4.54
N MET A 302 -1.98 -7.44 5.85
CA MET A 302 -0.87 -7.40 6.79
C MET A 302 -0.98 -8.57 7.76
N VAL A 303 0.15 -9.24 8.05
CA VAL A 303 0.26 -10.30 9.05
C VAL A 303 1.42 -9.98 9.98
N LEU A 304 1.20 -10.08 11.30
CA LEU A 304 2.22 -9.81 12.30
C LEU A 304 2.26 -10.93 13.36
N ALA A 305 3.40 -11.06 14.03
CA ALA A 305 3.62 -12.03 15.10
C ALA A 305 3.88 -11.30 16.42
N VAL A 306 3.20 -11.75 17.48
CA VAL A 306 3.35 -11.22 18.84
C VAL A 306 3.43 -12.36 19.86
N ASP A 307 3.93 -12.05 21.07
CA ASP A 307 3.88 -12.96 22.19
C ASP A 307 2.42 -13.35 22.50
N PRO A 308 2.13 -14.62 22.85
CA PRO A 308 0.79 -15.06 23.25
C PRO A 308 0.15 -14.20 24.35
N ALA A 309 0.95 -13.65 25.30
CA ALA A 309 0.46 -12.78 26.36
C ALA A 309 -0.02 -11.40 25.88
N ASP A 310 0.40 -10.98 24.70
CA ASP A 310 0.07 -9.68 24.12
C ASP A 310 -1.07 -9.71 23.07
N VAL A 311 -1.64 -10.90 22.80
CA VAL A 311 -2.67 -11.09 21.75
C VAL A 311 -3.87 -10.18 21.96
N ASP A 312 -4.51 -10.24 23.11
CA ASP A 312 -5.72 -9.45 23.39
C ASP A 312 -5.46 -7.96 23.24
N LYS A 313 -4.33 -7.49 23.80
CA LYS A 313 -3.92 -6.10 23.73
C LYS A 313 -3.64 -5.63 22.31
N THR A 314 -3.03 -6.51 21.50
CA THR A 314 -2.80 -6.26 20.07
C THR A 314 -4.12 -6.16 19.31
N MET A 315 -5.05 -7.10 19.55
CA MET A 315 -6.37 -7.10 18.92
C MET A 315 -7.18 -5.84 19.25
N GLU A 316 -7.11 -5.39 20.50
CA GLU A 316 -7.77 -4.14 20.96
C GLU A 316 -7.14 -2.91 20.29
N ALA A 317 -5.80 -2.82 20.25
CA ALA A 317 -5.08 -1.72 19.62
C ALA A 317 -5.41 -1.58 18.13
N ILE A 318 -5.48 -2.70 17.40
CA ILE A 318 -5.84 -2.71 15.98
C ILE A 318 -7.29 -2.23 15.78
N LYS A 319 -8.23 -2.72 16.60
CA LYS A 319 -9.64 -2.29 16.56
C LYS A 319 -9.81 -0.81 16.89
N ALA A 320 -9.06 -0.31 17.86
CA ALA A 320 -9.06 1.12 18.21
C ALA A 320 -8.56 2.02 17.08
N ALA A 321 -7.69 1.50 16.23
CA ALA A 321 -7.23 2.19 15.01
C ALA A 321 -8.23 2.09 13.83
N GLY A 322 -9.36 1.39 14.01
CA GLY A 322 -10.39 1.24 12.99
C GLY A 322 -10.20 0.04 12.05
N GLU A 323 -9.23 -0.84 12.34
CA GLU A 323 -8.98 -2.03 11.54
C GLU A 323 -9.61 -3.29 12.15
N THR A 324 -9.78 -4.32 11.32
CA THR A 324 -10.36 -5.61 11.74
C THR A 324 -9.26 -6.66 11.80
N PRO A 325 -8.86 -7.12 13.00
CA PRO A 325 -7.87 -8.17 13.16
C PRO A 325 -8.52 -9.55 13.35
N TYR A 326 -7.76 -10.58 12.96
CA TYR A 326 -8.04 -11.99 13.24
C TYR A 326 -6.79 -12.68 13.77
N VAL A 327 -6.95 -13.58 14.72
CA VAL A 327 -5.91 -14.56 15.05
C VAL A 327 -5.92 -15.59 13.93
N VAL A 328 -4.82 -15.68 13.18
CA VAL A 328 -4.78 -16.47 11.93
C VAL A 328 -3.85 -17.66 11.98
N GLY A 329 -3.09 -17.82 13.07
CA GLY A 329 -2.17 -18.93 13.19
C GLY A 329 -1.11 -18.72 14.24
N ARG A 330 0.02 -19.39 14.05
CA ARG A 330 1.13 -19.41 15.01
C ARG A 330 2.46 -19.63 14.31
N ILE A 331 3.53 -19.38 15.05
CA ILE A 331 4.88 -19.73 14.64
C ILE A 331 5.26 -21.09 15.26
N GLU A 332 5.74 -22.00 14.43
CA GLU A 332 6.25 -23.32 14.83
C GLU A 332 7.73 -23.44 14.52
N ALA A 333 8.39 -24.40 15.18
CA ALA A 333 9.74 -24.83 14.79
C ALA A 333 9.67 -25.60 13.47
N GLY A 334 10.57 -25.31 12.54
CA GLY A 334 10.61 -25.99 11.24
C GLY A 334 11.49 -25.27 10.22
N GLU A 335 11.53 -25.82 9.03
CA GLU A 335 12.16 -25.17 7.89
C GLU A 335 11.43 -23.86 7.57
N LYS A 336 12.19 -22.80 7.30
CA LYS A 336 11.67 -21.48 6.98
C LYS A 336 10.66 -21.52 5.82
N GLY A 337 9.45 -21.05 6.07
CA GLY A 337 8.37 -21.09 5.09
C GLY A 337 7.00 -20.88 5.72
N VAL A 338 5.95 -21.03 4.92
CA VAL A 338 4.55 -20.95 5.35
C VAL A 338 3.82 -22.27 5.06
N THR A 339 3.01 -22.70 6.01
CA THR A 339 2.02 -23.77 5.83
C THR A 339 0.63 -23.14 5.92
N LEU A 340 -0.20 -23.39 4.93
CA LEU A 340 -1.63 -23.03 4.92
C LEU A 340 -2.44 -24.30 5.18
N CYS A 341 -3.23 -24.37 6.23
CA CYS A 341 -4.05 -25.50 6.62
C CYS A 341 -5.54 -25.13 6.77
#